data_9565840126b4a85aea658d2fea6793a9
#
_entry.id   9565840126b4a85aea658d2fea6793a9
#
_cell.length_a   1.000
_cell.length_b   1.000
_cell.length_c   1.000
_cell.angle_alpha   90.00
_cell.angle_beta   90.00
_cell.angle_gamma   90.00
#
_symmetry.space_group_name_H-M   'P 1'
#
loop_
_entity.id
_entity.type
_entity.pdbx_description
1 polymer ?
#
loop_
_entity_poly.entity_id
_entity_poly.type
_entity_poly.pdbx_seq_one_letter_code
_entity_poly.pdbx_strand_id
1 'polypeptide(L)'
;ASTADQRQLLMSDLQALGLFPLQAQLHFDCCELDLQRVAAEAKDCDAVLAAGGGKVLDAGKLLAHRLSLPCITVPLSASTCAGWTALSNIYSPQGAFEGDVALDRCPDLLVFDHGLVRQAPPRTLASGVADALAKWYEASVSSGDSSDGLVQQAVQMARVLRDQLLIDSLTALKDPDSEAWVRTAEACALTAGVIGGLGGARCRTVAAHAVHNGLTQLQACHHVLHG
;
A
#
# COMPACT_ATOMS: atom_id res chain seq x y z
N ALA A 1 -16.64 -0.36 -4.36
CA ALA A 1 -17.18 1.01 -4.36
C ALA A 1 -16.19 1.92 -5.09
N SER A 2 -16.70 2.86 -5.87
CA SER A 2 -15.88 3.85 -6.57
C SER A 2 -15.31 4.85 -5.54
N THR A 3 -14.03 5.19 -5.67
CA THR A 3 -13.40 6.28 -4.91
C THR A 3 -13.53 7.63 -5.62
N ALA A 4 -14.39 7.72 -6.65
CA ALA A 4 -14.53 8.91 -7.47
C ALA A 4 -14.97 10.14 -6.66
N ASP A 5 -15.97 9.98 -5.79
CA ASP A 5 -16.50 11.08 -4.97
C ASP A 5 -15.44 11.56 -3.96
N GLN A 6 -14.69 10.65 -3.33
CA GLN A 6 -13.60 11.02 -2.43
C GLN A 6 -12.49 11.78 -3.16
N ARG A 7 -12.13 11.36 -4.38
CA ARG A 7 -11.14 12.09 -5.20
C ARG A 7 -11.63 13.46 -5.62
N GLN A 8 -12.92 13.58 -6.00
CA GLN A 8 -13.50 14.86 -6.38
C GLN A 8 -13.50 15.83 -5.19
N LEU A 9 -13.85 15.37 -4.00
CA LEU A 9 -13.79 16.17 -2.77
C LEU A 9 -12.35 16.65 -2.51
N LEU A 10 -11.38 15.74 -2.55
CA LEU A 10 -9.98 16.08 -2.36
C LEU A 10 -9.48 17.12 -3.38
N MET A 11 -9.85 16.97 -4.65
CA MET A 11 -9.55 17.95 -5.69
C MET A 11 -10.10 19.34 -5.35
N SER A 12 -11.36 19.41 -4.91
CA SER A 12 -12.01 20.67 -4.53
C SER A 12 -11.31 21.32 -3.33
N ASP A 13 -10.94 20.53 -2.32
CA ASP A 13 -10.23 21.03 -1.13
C ASP A 13 -8.84 21.57 -1.48
N LEU A 14 -8.09 20.87 -2.33
CA LEU A 14 -6.79 21.34 -2.81
C LEU A 14 -6.91 22.67 -3.58
N GLN A 15 -7.94 22.80 -4.45
CA GLN A 15 -8.19 24.05 -5.18
C GLN A 15 -8.58 25.20 -4.23
N ALA A 16 -9.37 24.91 -3.20
CA ALA A 16 -9.73 25.91 -2.19
C ALA A 16 -8.52 26.42 -1.39
N LEU A 17 -7.47 25.61 -1.27
CA LEU A 17 -6.18 25.98 -0.67
C LEU A 17 -5.25 26.72 -1.64
N GLY A 18 -5.69 27.03 -2.85
CA GLY A 18 -4.89 27.73 -3.87
C GLY A 18 -3.90 26.85 -4.62
N LEU A 19 -4.05 25.53 -4.53
CA LEU A 19 -3.27 24.58 -5.31
C LEU A 19 -3.92 24.33 -6.68
N PHE A 20 -3.15 23.86 -7.64
CA PHE A 20 -3.59 23.59 -9.01
C PHE A 20 -3.45 22.09 -9.32
N PRO A 21 -4.33 21.21 -8.76
CA PRO A 21 -4.20 19.79 -8.95
C PRO A 21 -4.52 19.39 -10.40
N LEU A 22 -3.64 18.63 -11.02
CA LEU A 22 -3.84 17.94 -12.28
C LEU A 22 -4.27 16.49 -12.00
N GLN A 23 -5.50 16.13 -12.40
CA GLN A 23 -5.99 14.78 -12.18
C GLN A 23 -5.47 13.83 -13.23
N ALA A 24 -4.65 12.88 -12.83
CA ALA A 24 -4.25 11.75 -13.65
C ALA A 24 -5.25 10.60 -13.53
N GLN A 25 -5.44 9.86 -14.61
CA GLN A 25 -6.26 8.65 -14.66
C GLN A 25 -5.38 7.44 -14.97
N LEU A 26 -5.45 6.40 -14.15
CA LEU A 26 -4.88 5.09 -14.47
C LEU A 26 -5.93 4.26 -15.21
N HIS A 27 -5.57 3.68 -16.35
CA HIS A 27 -6.42 2.78 -17.13
C HIS A 27 -6.25 1.33 -16.70
N PHE A 28 -5.07 1.03 -16.19
CA PHE A 28 -4.66 -0.28 -15.70
C PHE A 28 -4.28 -0.17 -14.21
N ASP A 29 -3.67 -1.21 -13.71
CA ASP A 29 -3.00 -1.18 -12.41
C ASP A 29 -1.70 -0.36 -12.49
N CYS A 30 -0.80 -0.45 -11.51
CA CYS A 30 0.52 0.15 -11.62
C CYS A 30 1.30 -0.52 -12.76
N CYS A 31 1.19 -0.01 -13.96
CA CYS A 31 1.83 -0.56 -15.15
C CYS A 31 2.65 0.49 -15.91
N GLU A 32 3.61 0.01 -16.68
CA GLU A 32 4.56 0.86 -17.40
C GLU A 32 3.89 1.81 -18.39
N LEU A 33 2.86 1.36 -19.10
CA LEU A 33 2.15 2.19 -20.08
C LEU A 33 1.48 3.41 -19.43
N ASP A 34 0.79 3.21 -18.30
CA ASP A 34 0.16 4.31 -17.58
C ASP A 34 1.20 5.25 -16.96
N LEU A 35 2.27 4.70 -16.40
CA LEU A 35 3.34 5.50 -15.79
C LEU A 35 4.02 6.42 -16.82
N GLN A 36 4.33 5.93 -18.03
CA GLN A 36 4.92 6.74 -19.10
C GLN A 36 3.97 7.85 -19.55
N ARG A 37 2.68 7.54 -19.74
CA ARG A 37 1.66 8.51 -20.14
C ARG A 37 1.51 9.61 -19.09
N VAL A 38 1.30 9.23 -17.82
CA VAL A 38 1.10 10.19 -16.73
C VAL A 38 2.37 11.01 -16.48
N ALA A 39 3.57 10.42 -16.61
CA ALA A 39 4.83 11.17 -16.50
C ALA A 39 4.94 12.26 -17.58
N ALA A 40 4.45 11.99 -18.79
CA ALA A 40 4.45 13.02 -19.84
C ALA A 40 3.49 14.17 -19.55
N GLU A 41 2.36 13.89 -18.88
CA GLU A 41 1.37 14.90 -18.46
C GLU A 41 1.84 15.72 -17.25
N ALA A 42 2.66 15.12 -16.37
CA ALA A 42 3.08 15.68 -15.08
C ALA A 42 4.40 16.51 -15.14
N LYS A 43 4.85 16.91 -16.31
CA LYS A 43 6.16 17.56 -16.51
C LYS A 43 6.37 18.85 -15.70
N ASP A 44 5.30 19.60 -15.50
CA ASP A 44 5.32 20.90 -14.83
C ASP A 44 4.70 20.83 -13.42
N CYS A 45 4.60 19.63 -12.86
CA CYS A 45 4.09 19.42 -11.51
C CYS A 45 5.21 19.50 -10.48
N ASP A 46 4.89 20.01 -9.28
CA ASP A 46 5.83 20.16 -8.16
C ASP A 46 5.81 18.98 -7.19
N ALA A 47 4.76 18.16 -7.21
CA ALA A 47 4.57 17.01 -6.34
C ALA A 47 3.61 15.99 -6.95
N VAL A 48 3.67 14.76 -6.47
CA VAL A 48 2.70 13.71 -6.78
C VAL A 48 1.88 13.39 -5.53
N LEU A 49 0.55 13.50 -5.64
CA LEU A 49 -0.39 13.08 -4.61
C LEU A 49 -1.12 11.82 -5.09
N ALA A 50 -0.94 10.71 -4.40
CA ALA A 50 -1.57 9.43 -4.69
C ALA A 50 -2.66 9.13 -3.68
N ALA A 51 -3.94 9.26 -4.10
CA ALA A 51 -5.09 8.94 -3.26
C ALA A 51 -5.82 7.70 -3.77
N GLY A 52 -5.76 6.58 -3.03
CA GLY A 52 -6.39 5.34 -3.48
C GLY A 52 -6.02 4.09 -2.71
N GLY A 53 -6.27 2.94 -3.32
CA GLY A 53 -5.79 1.63 -2.84
C GLY A 53 -4.35 1.35 -3.29
N GLY A 54 -3.83 0.17 -2.94
CA GLY A 54 -2.43 -0.20 -3.12
C GLY A 54 -1.85 0.08 -4.51
N LYS A 55 -2.58 -0.26 -5.57
CA LYS A 55 -2.12 -0.07 -6.96
C LYS A 55 -1.96 1.41 -7.34
N VAL A 56 -2.85 2.28 -6.87
CA VAL A 56 -2.74 3.73 -7.07
C VAL A 56 -1.58 4.31 -6.26
N LEU A 57 -1.40 3.84 -5.03
CA LEU A 57 -0.30 4.26 -4.15
C LEU A 57 1.05 3.85 -4.75
N ASP A 58 1.16 2.62 -5.27
CA ASP A 58 2.37 2.15 -5.94
C ASP A 58 2.67 2.95 -7.22
N ALA A 59 1.66 3.22 -8.05
CA ALA A 59 1.82 4.03 -9.25
C ALA A 59 2.28 5.46 -8.92
N GLY A 60 1.68 6.10 -7.92
CA GLY A 60 2.05 7.45 -7.49
C GLY A 60 3.47 7.53 -6.92
N LYS A 61 3.86 6.57 -6.08
CA LYS A 61 5.24 6.49 -5.55
C LYS A 61 6.28 6.32 -6.66
N LEU A 62 6.02 5.39 -7.57
CA LEU A 62 6.94 5.11 -8.67
C LEU A 62 7.03 6.28 -9.65
N LEU A 63 5.91 6.96 -9.91
CA LEU A 63 5.88 8.18 -10.72
C LEU A 63 6.71 9.29 -10.05
N ALA A 64 6.49 9.56 -8.77
CA ALA A 64 7.23 10.56 -8.00
C ALA A 64 8.74 10.28 -8.00
N HIS A 65 9.11 9.00 -7.79
CA HIS A 65 10.51 8.57 -7.84
C HIS A 65 11.16 8.85 -9.20
N ARG A 66 10.48 8.50 -10.31
CA ARG A 66 11.00 8.72 -11.67
C ARG A 66 11.14 10.19 -12.04
N LEU A 67 10.22 11.01 -11.55
CA LEU A 67 10.23 12.45 -11.80
C LEU A 67 11.07 13.24 -10.77
N SER A 68 11.61 12.56 -9.76
CA SER A 68 12.33 13.18 -8.64
C SER A 68 11.49 14.24 -7.89
N LEU A 69 10.17 13.98 -7.79
CA LEU A 69 9.20 14.85 -7.12
C LEU A 69 8.90 14.37 -5.71
N PRO A 70 8.48 15.26 -4.80
CA PRO A 70 7.86 14.87 -3.53
C PRO A 70 6.66 13.99 -3.74
N CYS A 71 6.49 12.97 -2.87
CA CYS A 71 5.39 12.03 -2.91
C CYS A 71 4.51 12.15 -1.66
N ILE A 72 3.23 12.39 -1.86
CA ILE A 72 2.21 12.40 -0.81
C ILE A 72 1.27 11.23 -1.06
N THR A 73 1.06 10.38 -0.06
CA THR A 73 0.13 9.26 -0.15
C THR A 73 -1.08 9.48 0.75
N VAL A 74 -2.27 9.17 0.23
CA VAL A 74 -3.55 9.21 0.94
C VAL A 74 -4.25 7.86 0.75
N PRO A 75 -3.99 6.88 1.62
CA PRO A 75 -4.68 5.60 1.55
C PRO A 75 -6.20 5.76 1.74
N LEU A 76 -6.98 5.21 0.82
CA LEU A 76 -8.44 5.16 0.91
C LEU A 76 -8.96 3.79 1.37
N SER A 77 -8.06 2.90 1.78
CA SER A 77 -8.37 1.63 2.43
C SER A 77 -7.16 1.14 3.20
N ALA A 78 -7.38 0.27 4.19
CA ALA A 78 -6.33 -0.40 4.95
C ALA A 78 -6.02 -1.81 4.38
N SER A 79 -6.14 -2.01 3.07
CA SER A 79 -5.94 -3.31 2.42
C SER A 79 -4.47 -3.70 2.27
N THR A 80 -3.53 -2.79 2.48
CA THR A 80 -2.10 -2.98 2.31
C THR A 80 -1.32 -1.83 2.93
N CYS A 81 -0.04 -2.05 3.18
CA CYS A 81 0.90 -1.03 3.65
C CYS A 81 1.54 -0.20 2.51
N ALA A 82 1.08 -0.29 1.28
CA ALA A 82 1.67 0.36 0.12
C ALA A 82 1.82 1.89 0.28
N GLY A 83 0.97 2.53 1.09
CA GLY A 83 1.06 3.97 1.36
C GLY A 83 2.32 4.39 2.12
N TRP A 84 3.02 3.47 2.77
CA TRP A 84 4.17 3.79 3.64
C TRP A 84 5.36 2.86 3.38
N THR A 85 5.66 2.59 2.12
CA THR A 85 6.78 1.71 1.74
C THR A 85 7.65 2.35 0.67
N ALA A 86 8.97 2.10 0.74
CA ALA A 86 9.93 2.45 -0.30
C ALA A 86 9.98 1.36 -1.39
N LEU A 87 8.81 0.96 -1.88
CA LEU A 87 8.68 -0.08 -2.88
C LEU A 87 7.40 0.12 -3.68
N SER A 88 7.41 -0.25 -4.95
CA SER A 88 6.22 -0.31 -5.81
C SER A 88 6.20 -1.58 -6.62
N ASN A 89 5.03 -2.22 -6.68
CA ASN A 89 4.81 -3.39 -7.52
C ASN A 89 4.37 -2.95 -8.92
N ILE A 90 4.92 -3.59 -9.95
CA ILE A 90 4.55 -3.38 -11.35
C ILE A 90 3.76 -4.57 -11.86
N TYR A 91 2.74 -4.27 -12.64
CA TYR A 91 1.83 -5.23 -13.26
C TYR A 91 1.75 -5.00 -14.78
N SER A 92 1.48 -6.07 -15.52
CA SER A 92 1.13 -5.96 -16.94
C SER A 92 -0.22 -5.25 -17.10
N PRO A 93 -0.57 -4.78 -18.32
CA PRO A 93 -1.91 -4.26 -18.61
C PRO A 93 -3.03 -5.27 -18.35
N GLN A 94 -2.72 -6.56 -18.32
CA GLN A 94 -3.66 -7.64 -18.00
C GLN A 94 -3.76 -7.93 -16.49
N GLY A 95 -2.94 -7.25 -15.66
CA GLY A 95 -2.96 -7.40 -14.20
C GLY A 95 -2.03 -8.48 -13.64
N ALA A 96 -1.18 -9.08 -14.47
CA ALA A 96 -0.16 -10.03 -14.03
C ALA A 96 1.01 -9.30 -13.37
N PHE A 97 1.48 -9.80 -12.21
CA PHE A 97 2.66 -9.27 -11.54
C PHE A 97 3.92 -9.47 -12.41
N GLU A 98 4.64 -8.39 -12.67
CA GLU A 98 5.87 -8.38 -13.47
C GLU A 98 7.13 -8.20 -12.61
N GLY A 99 7.00 -7.56 -11.45
CA GLY A 99 8.11 -7.35 -10.55
C GLY A 99 7.85 -6.26 -9.53
N ASP A 100 8.84 -6.02 -8.68
CA ASP A 100 8.85 -4.90 -7.76
C ASP A 100 10.04 -3.97 -8.05
N VAL A 101 9.87 -2.71 -7.70
CA VAL A 101 10.89 -1.67 -7.81
C VAL A 101 11.17 -1.13 -6.42
N ALA A 102 12.40 -1.29 -5.96
CA ALA A 102 12.87 -0.59 -4.77
C ALA A 102 12.99 0.91 -5.07
N LEU A 103 12.45 1.73 -4.19
CA LEU A 103 12.52 3.19 -4.27
C LEU A 103 13.60 3.69 -3.31
N ASP A 104 14.22 4.84 -3.61
CA ASP A 104 15.30 5.39 -2.79
C ASP A 104 14.79 5.84 -1.40
N ARG A 105 13.50 6.17 -1.30
CA ARG A 105 12.87 6.64 -0.06
C ARG A 105 11.39 6.27 0.02
N CYS A 106 10.86 6.25 1.24
CA CYS A 106 9.42 6.24 1.48
C CYS A 106 8.77 7.54 0.98
N PRO A 107 7.43 7.61 0.87
CA PRO A 107 6.73 8.88 0.64
C PRO A 107 7.15 9.96 1.63
N ASP A 108 7.20 11.21 1.17
CA ASP A 108 7.58 12.36 1.99
C ASP A 108 6.49 12.67 3.05
N LEU A 109 5.24 12.39 2.70
CA LEU A 109 4.09 12.53 3.60
C LEU A 109 3.08 11.42 3.35
N LEU A 110 2.57 10.85 4.44
CA LEU A 110 1.39 9.99 4.42
C LEU A 110 0.28 10.66 5.22
N VAL A 111 -0.88 10.83 4.62
CA VAL A 111 -2.10 11.29 5.26
C VAL A 111 -3.03 10.09 5.45
N PHE A 112 -3.16 9.63 6.69
CA PHE A 112 -4.02 8.50 7.04
C PHE A 112 -5.24 8.99 7.81
N ASP A 113 -6.35 9.15 7.11
CA ASP A 113 -7.63 9.59 7.67
C ASP A 113 -8.53 8.38 7.91
N HIS A 114 -8.83 8.11 9.18
CA HIS A 114 -9.66 6.97 9.57
C HIS A 114 -11.09 7.05 8.99
N GLY A 115 -11.64 8.26 8.85
CA GLY A 115 -12.96 8.48 8.27
C GLY A 115 -13.00 8.11 6.78
N LEU A 116 -11.95 8.45 6.02
CA LEU A 116 -11.82 8.07 4.62
C LEU A 116 -11.61 6.56 4.47
N VAL A 117 -10.69 5.98 5.25
CA VAL A 117 -10.37 4.55 5.18
C VAL A 117 -11.57 3.69 5.58
N ARG A 118 -12.39 4.14 6.55
CA ARG A 118 -13.58 3.43 7.01
C ARG A 118 -14.68 3.31 5.96
N GLN A 119 -14.72 4.20 4.98
CA GLN A 119 -15.67 4.15 3.86
C GLN A 119 -15.36 3.01 2.87
N ALA A 120 -14.19 2.42 2.94
CA ALA A 120 -13.84 1.29 2.10
C ALA A 120 -14.65 0.03 2.48
N PRO A 121 -14.95 -0.86 1.52
CA PRO A 121 -15.64 -2.11 1.83
C PRO A 121 -14.92 -2.92 2.92
N PRO A 122 -15.62 -3.53 3.89
CA PRO A 122 -15.00 -4.27 4.99
C PRO A 122 -14.01 -5.35 4.55
N ARG A 123 -14.22 -5.95 3.37
CA ARG A 123 -13.30 -6.91 2.77
C ARG A 123 -11.89 -6.37 2.55
N THR A 124 -11.74 -5.04 2.41
CA THR A 124 -10.41 -4.42 2.22
C THR A 124 -9.61 -4.47 3.51
N LEU A 125 -10.23 -4.28 4.67
CA LEU A 125 -9.56 -4.47 5.96
C LEU A 125 -9.21 -5.95 6.18
N ALA A 126 -10.11 -6.88 5.86
CA ALA A 126 -9.83 -8.31 5.96
C ALA A 126 -8.61 -8.71 5.11
N SER A 127 -8.52 -8.19 3.88
CA SER A 127 -7.35 -8.37 3.02
C SER A 127 -6.08 -7.79 3.66
N GLY A 128 -6.15 -6.57 4.24
CA GLY A 128 -5.01 -5.95 4.91
C GLY A 128 -4.53 -6.75 6.13
N VAL A 129 -5.46 -7.34 6.89
CA VAL A 129 -5.12 -8.23 8.00
C VAL A 129 -4.36 -9.46 7.50
N ALA A 130 -4.81 -10.09 6.42
CA ALA A 130 -4.14 -11.26 5.85
C ALA A 130 -2.74 -10.91 5.31
N ASP A 131 -2.62 -9.80 4.56
CA ASP A 131 -1.33 -9.29 4.07
C ASP A 131 -0.36 -8.97 5.23
N ALA A 132 -0.84 -8.32 6.28
CA ALA A 132 -0.03 -7.97 7.43
C ALA A 132 0.37 -9.19 8.28
N LEU A 133 -0.50 -10.18 8.43
CA LEU A 133 -0.18 -11.45 9.10
C LEU A 133 0.92 -12.21 8.36
N ALA A 134 0.90 -12.22 7.03
CA ALA A 134 1.92 -12.89 6.22
C ALA A 134 3.34 -12.38 6.53
N LYS A 135 3.50 -11.10 6.92
CA LYS A 135 4.81 -10.51 7.25
C LYS A 135 5.56 -11.27 8.33
N TRP A 136 4.88 -11.70 9.40
CA TRP A 136 5.53 -12.50 10.43
C TRP A 136 6.00 -13.85 9.90
N TYR A 137 5.12 -14.56 9.20
CA TYR A 137 5.43 -15.90 8.72
C TYR A 137 6.56 -15.88 7.70
N GLU A 138 6.59 -14.90 6.82
CA GLU A 138 7.66 -14.75 5.83
C GLU A 138 8.96 -14.24 6.45
N ALA A 139 8.92 -13.19 7.27
CA ALA A 139 10.10 -12.61 7.91
C ALA A 139 10.77 -13.59 8.88
N SER A 140 10.00 -14.37 9.64
CA SER A 140 10.55 -15.36 10.57
C SER A 140 11.28 -16.49 9.87
N VAL A 141 10.82 -16.90 8.69
CA VAL A 141 11.47 -17.96 7.90
C VAL A 141 12.66 -17.42 7.12
N SER A 142 12.53 -16.26 6.48
CA SER A 142 13.59 -15.71 5.61
C SER A 142 14.73 -15.06 6.39
N SER A 143 14.48 -14.54 7.58
CA SER A 143 15.40 -13.66 8.28
C SER A 143 15.44 -13.84 9.80
N GLY A 144 14.85 -14.92 10.33
CA GLY A 144 14.81 -15.21 11.77
C GLY A 144 16.20 -15.32 12.41
N ASP A 145 17.18 -15.83 11.66
CA ASP A 145 18.56 -16.02 12.10
C ASP A 145 19.53 -14.91 11.60
N SER A 146 19.01 -13.78 11.10
CA SER A 146 19.84 -12.70 10.61
C SER A 146 20.71 -12.10 11.72
N SER A 147 21.99 -11.85 11.44
CA SER A 147 22.89 -11.10 12.33
C SER A 147 22.75 -9.57 12.21
N ASP A 148 21.97 -9.09 11.24
CA ASP A 148 21.69 -7.66 11.04
C ASP A 148 20.66 -7.17 12.05
N GLY A 149 21.04 -6.19 12.89
CA GLY A 149 20.20 -5.69 13.97
C GLY A 149 18.90 -5.03 13.49
N LEU A 150 18.89 -4.35 12.34
CA LEU A 150 17.67 -3.75 11.76
C LEU A 150 16.71 -4.83 11.26
N VAL A 151 17.23 -5.86 10.63
CA VAL A 151 16.44 -7.02 10.19
C VAL A 151 15.84 -7.75 11.39
N GLN A 152 16.61 -7.95 12.46
CA GLN A 152 16.09 -8.56 13.69
C GLN A 152 14.98 -7.70 14.33
N GLN A 153 15.11 -6.37 14.34
CA GLN A 153 14.05 -5.49 14.80
C GLN A 153 12.79 -5.65 13.93
N ALA A 154 12.91 -5.69 12.61
CA ALA A 154 11.79 -5.91 11.70
C ALA A 154 11.09 -7.25 11.98
N VAL A 155 11.83 -8.33 12.21
CA VAL A 155 11.29 -9.65 12.56
C VAL A 155 10.51 -9.59 13.87
N GLN A 156 11.04 -8.94 14.92
CA GLN A 156 10.32 -8.82 16.19
C GLN A 156 9.08 -7.91 16.08
N MET A 157 9.17 -6.81 15.33
CA MET A 157 8.00 -5.97 15.04
C MET A 157 6.91 -6.75 14.31
N ALA A 158 7.27 -7.60 13.34
CA ALA A 158 6.32 -8.44 12.63
C ALA A 158 5.62 -9.45 13.57
N ARG A 159 6.33 -9.94 14.58
CA ARG A 159 5.75 -10.80 15.63
C ARG A 159 4.72 -10.03 16.45
N VAL A 160 5.05 -8.84 16.92
CA VAL A 160 4.14 -7.99 17.69
C VAL A 160 2.91 -7.62 16.85
N LEU A 161 3.11 -7.26 15.57
CA LEU A 161 2.03 -6.98 14.64
C LEU A 161 1.07 -8.16 14.51
N ARG A 162 1.59 -9.39 14.33
CA ARG A 162 0.77 -10.61 14.28
C ARG A 162 -0.06 -10.76 15.55
N ASP A 163 0.56 -10.63 16.73
CA ASP A 163 -0.10 -10.83 18.02
C ASP A 163 -1.22 -9.80 18.22
N GLN A 164 -0.99 -8.54 17.86
CA GLN A 164 -2.00 -7.48 17.87
C GLN A 164 -3.18 -7.81 16.93
N LEU A 165 -2.91 -8.23 15.70
CA LEU A 165 -3.95 -8.56 14.73
C LEU A 165 -4.78 -9.77 15.17
N LEU A 166 -4.18 -10.78 15.81
CA LEU A 166 -4.91 -11.94 16.34
C LEU A 166 -5.87 -11.54 17.48
N ILE A 167 -5.55 -10.48 18.22
CA ILE A 167 -6.41 -9.98 19.29
C ILE A 167 -7.53 -9.09 18.74
N ASP A 168 -7.20 -8.14 17.88
CA ASP A 168 -8.09 -7.03 17.51
C ASP A 168 -8.94 -7.30 16.25
N SER A 169 -8.45 -8.09 15.28
CA SER A 169 -9.03 -8.13 13.94
C SER A 169 -10.47 -8.62 13.89
N LEU A 170 -10.84 -9.61 14.71
CA LEU A 170 -12.22 -10.11 14.71
C LEU A 170 -13.22 -9.06 15.22
N THR A 171 -12.84 -8.29 16.23
CA THR A 171 -13.66 -7.18 16.74
C THR A 171 -13.72 -6.07 15.71
N ALA A 172 -12.57 -5.69 15.12
CA ALA A 172 -12.47 -4.68 14.09
C ALA A 172 -13.36 -4.97 12.86
N LEU A 173 -13.41 -6.22 12.41
CA LEU A 173 -14.22 -6.62 11.25
C LEU A 173 -15.73 -6.64 11.56
N LYS A 174 -16.10 -6.83 12.83
CA LYS A 174 -17.51 -6.85 13.27
C LYS A 174 -18.03 -5.45 13.61
N ASP A 175 -17.19 -4.60 14.15
CA ASP A 175 -17.54 -3.27 14.62
C ASP A 175 -16.53 -2.23 14.09
N PRO A 176 -16.86 -1.58 12.96
CA PRO A 176 -16.02 -0.54 12.37
C PRO A 176 -15.85 0.71 13.24
N ASP A 177 -16.70 0.92 14.24
CA ASP A 177 -16.62 2.09 15.14
C ASP A 177 -15.80 1.81 16.39
N SER A 178 -15.33 0.58 16.57
CA SER A 178 -14.51 0.19 17.72
C SER A 178 -13.09 0.74 17.65
N GLU A 179 -12.48 0.92 18.81
CA GLU A 179 -11.05 1.18 18.96
C GLU A 179 -10.17 0.07 18.33
N ALA A 180 -10.67 -1.16 18.32
CA ALA A 180 -10.00 -2.29 17.68
C ALA A 180 -9.90 -2.08 16.16
N TRP A 181 -10.90 -1.45 15.53
CA TRP A 181 -10.85 -1.11 14.11
C TRP A 181 -9.73 -0.12 13.82
N VAL A 182 -9.60 0.94 14.63
CA VAL A 182 -8.53 1.94 14.48
C VAL A 182 -7.17 1.26 14.57
N ARG A 183 -6.93 0.50 15.64
CA ARG A 183 -5.64 -0.20 15.84
C ARG A 183 -5.34 -1.20 14.72
N THR A 184 -6.36 -1.93 14.23
CA THR A 184 -6.19 -2.89 13.14
C THR A 184 -5.88 -2.18 11.81
N ALA A 185 -6.58 -1.09 11.49
CA ALA A 185 -6.33 -0.32 10.28
C ALA A 185 -4.92 0.29 10.25
N GLU A 186 -4.47 0.88 11.36
CA GLU A 186 -3.12 1.40 11.52
C GLU A 186 -2.06 0.28 11.46
N ALA A 187 -2.33 -0.86 12.07
CA ALA A 187 -1.44 -2.02 12.01
C ALA A 187 -1.21 -2.47 10.57
N CYS A 188 -2.29 -2.60 9.78
CA CYS A 188 -2.23 -3.02 8.39
C CYS A 188 -1.56 -1.99 7.46
N ALA A 189 -1.84 -0.70 7.67
CA ALA A 189 -1.38 0.35 6.76
C ALA A 189 -0.03 0.96 7.16
N LEU A 190 0.21 1.17 8.44
CA LEU A 190 1.37 1.91 8.94
C LEU A 190 2.44 0.98 9.52
N THR A 191 2.12 0.18 10.56
CA THR A 191 3.10 -0.70 11.22
C THR A 191 3.70 -1.70 10.23
N ALA A 192 2.87 -2.31 9.39
CA ALA A 192 3.32 -3.21 8.34
C ALA A 192 4.26 -2.53 7.33
N GLY A 193 4.07 -1.22 7.06
CA GLY A 193 4.94 -0.41 6.21
C GLY A 193 6.32 -0.19 6.84
N VAL A 194 6.35 0.16 8.13
CA VAL A 194 7.60 0.35 8.89
C VAL A 194 8.43 -0.93 8.90
N ILE A 195 7.79 -2.09 9.12
CA ILE A 195 8.48 -3.40 9.07
C ILE A 195 9.13 -3.61 7.70
N GLY A 196 8.42 -3.30 6.62
CA GLY A 196 8.95 -3.37 5.27
C GLY A 196 10.14 -2.42 5.03
N GLY A 197 10.10 -1.23 5.61
CA GLY A 197 11.20 -0.25 5.53
C GLY A 197 12.46 -0.71 6.27
N LEU A 198 12.32 -1.32 7.44
CA LEU A 198 13.45 -1.82 8.23
C LEU A 198 14.03 -3.13 7.67
N GLY A 199 13.17 -4.06 7.28
CA GLY A 199 13.58 -5.40 6.84
C GLY A 199 13.95 -5.48 5.36
N GLY A 200 13.41 -4.59 4.55
CA GLY A 200 13.61 -4.59 3.09
C GLY A 200 13.17 -5.89 2.43
N ALA A 201 13.83 -6.25 1.34
CA ALA A 201 13.56 -7.48 0.60
C ALA A 201 13.81 -8.76 1.41
N ARG A 202 14.69 -8.71 2.41
CA ARG A 202 15.06 -9.86 3.26
C ARG A 202 13.91 -10.37 4.13
N CYS A 203 12.91 -9.52 4.42
CA CYS A 203 11.74 -9.89 5.23
C CYS A 203 10.48 -10.12 4.38
N ARG A 204 10.63 -10.40 3.08
CA ARG A 204 9.52 -10.51 2.13
C ARG A 204 9.63 -11.74 1.24
N THR A 205 8.49 -12.09 0.65
CA THR A 205 8.35 -12.95 -0.55
C THR A 205 8.98 -14.33 -0.39
N VAL A 206 8.53 -15.08 0.60
CA VAL A 206 8.95 -16.49 0.78
C VAL A 206 7.86 -17.45 0.28
N ALA A 207 6.66 -17.35 0.82
CA ALA A 207 5.58 -18.28 0.51
C ALA A 207 4.30 -17.55 0.08
N ALA A 208 3.68 -16.76 0.96
CA ALA A 208 2.40 -16.11 0.68
C ALA A 208 2.49 -15.18 -0.53
N HIS A 209 3.47 -14.28 -0.56
CA HIS A 209 3.67 -13.39 -1.70
C HIS A 209 4.10 -14.14 -2.97
N ALA A 210 4.89 -15.22 -2.86
CA ALA A 210 5.26 -16.01 -4.03
C ALA A 210 4.04 -16.69 -4.65
N VAL A 211 3.14 -17.26 -3.83
CA VAL A 211 1.87 -17.84 -4.29
C VAL A 211 0.98 -16.77 -4.92
N HIS A 212 0.82 -15.62 -4.23
CA HIS A 212 0.04 -14.49 -4.77
C HIS A 212 0.57 -14.06 -6.15
N ASN A 213 1.88 -13.84 -6.29
CA ASN A 213 2.48 -13.42 -7.56
C ASN A 213 2.24 -14.45 -8.67
N GLY A 214 2.30 -15.73 -8.35
CA GLY A 214 1.92 -16.81 -9.28
C GLY A 214 0.44 -16.76 -9.67
N LEU A 215 -0.47 -16.52 -8.71
CA LEU A 215 -1.90 -16.42 -8.97
C LEU A 215 -2.27 -15.23 -9.85
N THR A 216 -1.52 -14.12 -9.83
CA THR A 216 -1.78 -12.97 -10.71
C THR A 216 -1.57 -13.30 -12.19
N GLN A 217 -0.91 -14.41 -12.54
CA GLN A 217 -0.79 -14.89 -13.92
C GLN A 217 -2.11 -15.51 -14.42
N LEU A 218 -3.05 -15.80 -13.53
CA LEU A 218 -4.34 -16.41 -13.86
C LEU A 218 -5.41 -15.32 -13.95
N GLN A 219 -6.03 -15.17 -15.12
CA GLN A 219 -7.09 -14.18 -15.35
C GLN A 219 -8.23 -14.28 -14.32
N ALA A 220 -8.58 -15.48 -13.88
CA ALA A 220 -9.61 -15.71 -12.86
C ALA A 220 -9.30 -15.05 -11.50
N CYS A 221 -8.03 -14.75 -11.22
CA CYS A 221 -7.56 -14.17 -9.96
C CYS A 221 -7.40 -12.65 -10.01
N HIS A 222 -7.60 -11.97 -11.15
CA HIS A 222 -7.39 -10.51 -11.27
C HIS A 222 -8.40 -9.68 -10.46
N HIS A 223 -9.52 -10.28 -10.03
CA HIS A 223 -10.57 -9.59 -9.27
C HIS A 223 -10.46 -9.79 -7.74
N VAL A 224 -9.52 -10.59 -7.27
CA VAL A 224 -9.29 -10.80 -5.84
C VAL A 224 -8.36 -9.72 -5.28
N LEU A 225 -8.47 -9.50 -3.97
CA LEU A 225 -7.56 -8.60 -3.26
C LEU A 225 -6.24 -9.31 -2.97
N HIS A 226 -5.19 -8.55 -2.66
CA HIS A 226 -3.84 -9.05 -2.44
C HIS A 226 -3.73 -10.01 -1.22
N GLY A 227 -4.41 -9.69 -0.09
CA GLY A 227 -4.39 -10.49 1.13
C GLY A 227 -5.54 -11.46 1.29
#